data_13f6a3783329e95ce1f18b5e711e4899
#
_entry.id   13f6a3783329e95ce1f18b5e711e4899
#
_cell.length_a   1.000
_cell.length_b   1.000
_cell.length_c   1.000
_cell.angle_alpha   90.00
_cell.angle_beta   90.00
_cell.angle_gamma   90.00
#
_symmetry.space_group_name_H-M   'P 1'
#
loop_
_entity.id
_entity.type
_entity.pdbx_description
1 polymer ?
#
loop_
_entity_poly.entity_id
_entity_poly.type
_entity_poly.pdbx_seq_one_letter_code
_entity_poly.pdbx_strand_id
1 'polypeptide(L)'
;RDYAEFAAKNPGVYFYFTSKGRHRHTAACYPDGCYLLFGREDAGLPEPLLAAHPDQCLRIPMRRGERCLNLSNSVAVGVYEVLRQWDFAGLESTGQLTACTRAAR
;
A
#
# COMPACT_ATOMS: atom_id res chain seq x y z
N ARG A 1 -2.04 -19.40 10.72
CA ARG A 1 -2.46 -18.71 9.91
C ARG A 1 -3.06 -17.44 10.29
N ASP A 2 -2.89 -16.89 11.46
CA ASP A 2 -3.34 -15.58 11.75
C ASP A 2 -2.16 -14.61 11.72
N TYR A 3 -2.48 -13.32 11.95
CA TYR A 3 -1.47 -12.29 11.89
C TYR A 3 -0.37 -12.51 12.93
N ALA A 4 -0.75 -12.89 14.14
CA ALA A 4 0.24 -13.03 15.20
C ALA A 4 1.27 -14.08 14.85
N GLU A 5 0.80 -15.18 14.28
CA GLU A 5 1.70 -16.24 13.86
C GLU A 5 2.59 -15.79 12.72
N PHE A 6 2.01 -15.09 11.75
CA PHE A 6 2.78 -14.61 10.62
C PHE A 6 3.84 -13.61 11.09
N ALA A 7 3.47 -12.68 11.95
CA ALA A 7 4.40 -11.66 12.40
C ALA A 7 5.53 -12.26 13.22
N ALA A 8 5.23 -13.31 13.98
CA ALA A 8 6.27 -13.97 14.77
C ALA A 8 7.33 -14.61 13.89
N LYS A 9 6.91 -15.12 12.73
CA LYS A 9 7.83 -15.76 11.81
C LYS A 9 8.47 -14.80 10.84
N ASN A 10 7.91 -13.61 10.69
CA ASN A 10 8.38 -12.65 9.70
C ASN A 10 8.58 -11.29 10.36
N PRO A 11 9.65 -11.15 11.13
CA PRO A 11 9.90 -9.86 11.78
C PRO A 11 10.18 -8.78 10.75
N GLY A 12 9.83 -7.55 11.09
CA GLY A 12 10.05 -6.44 10.19
C GLY A 12 9.08 -5.32 10.50
N VAL A 13 9.02 -4.39 9.57
CA VAL A 13 8.16 -3.22 9.70
C VAL A 13 6.86 -3.50 8.95
N TYR A 14 5.75 -3.28 9.64
CA TYR A 14 4.42 -3.55 9.10
C TYR A 14 3.64 -2.27 8.99
N PHE A 15 2.93 -2.11 7.88
CA PHE A 15 2.02 -0.99 7.68
C PHE A 15 0.63 -1.54 7.40
N TYR A 16 -0.36 -0.89 8.00
CA TYR A 16 -1.75 -1.38 7.94
C TYR A 16 -2.59 -0.37 7.18
N PHE A 17 -3.07 -0.77 6.01
CA PHE A 17 -3.88 0.10 5.18
C PHE A 17 -5.34 -0.03 5.58
N THR A 18 -5.91 1.06 6.01
CA THR A 18 -7.26 1.05 6.56
C THR A 18 -7.88 2.43 6.39
N SER A 19 -9.19 2.45 6.18
CA SER A 19 -9.91 3.73 6.12
C SER A 19 -9.91 4.45 7.47
N LYS A 20 -9.47 3.77 8.52
CA LYS A 20 -9.38 4.37 9.86
C LYS A 20 -7.97 4.87 10.16
N GLY A 21 -7.09 4.87 9.18
CA GLY A 21 -5.73 5.32 9.39
C GLY A 21 -5.66 6.81 9.66
N ARG A 22 -4.73 7.19 10.50
CA ARG A 22 -4.56 8.59 10.90
C ARG A 22 -3.59 9.32 10.00
N HIS A 23 -2.83 8.60 9.22
CA HIS A 23 -1.81 9.18 8.34
C HIS A 23 -2.08 8.76 6.92
N ARG A 24 -1.77 9.66 5.99
CA ARG A 24 -1.87 9.31 4.59
C ARG A 24 -0.80 8.29 4.24
N HIS A 25 -1.13 7.41 3.30
CA HIS A 25 -0.17 6.39 2.90
C HIS A 25 1.09 7.01 2.29
N THR A 26 0.99 8.23 1.77
CA THR A 26 2.15 8.92 1.21
C THR A 26 3.04 9.55 2.27
N ALA A 27 2.58 9.64 3.49
CA ALA A 27 3.35 10.25 4.57
C ALA A 27 4.30 9.28 5.23
N ALA A 28 4.15 7.99 5.02
CA ALA A 28 5.00 6.99 5.63
C ALA A 28 6.30 6.84 4.86
N CYS A 29 7.34 6.42 5.55
CA CYS A 29 8.60 6.03 4.92
C CYS A 29 8.67 4.53 4.91
N TYR A 30 8.79 3.94 3.75
CA TYR A 30 8.73 2.49 3.60
C TYR A 30 10.14 1.91 3.47
N PRO A 31 10.61 1.22 4.50
CA PRO A 31 11.93 0.61 4.40
C PRO A 31 11.89 -0.63 3.52
N ASP A 32 13.05 -1.03 3.05
CA ASP A 32 13.17 -2.23 2.25
C ASP A 32 12.72 -3.43 3.09
N GLY A 33 11.95 -4.30 2.46
CA GLY A 33 11.45 -5.48 3.15
C GLY A 33 10.28 -5.24 4.07
N CYS A 34 9.64 -4.08 3.99
CA CYS A 34 8.46 -3.84 4.81
C CYS A 34 7.28 -4.67 4.31
N TYR A 35 6.30 -4.81 5.18
CA TYR A 35 5.08 -5.55 4.87
C TYR A 35 3.90 -4.61 4.84
N LEU A 36 3.04 -4.79 3.85
CA LEU A 36 1.81 -4.01 3.74
C LEU A 36 0.64 -4.95 3.97
N LEU A 37 -0.20 -4.60 4.92
CA LEU A 37 -1.37 -5.41 5.24
C LEU A 37 -2.62 -4.67 4.82
N PHE A 38 -3.51 -5.39 4.14
CA PHE A 38 -4.78 -4.86 3.69
C PHE A 38 -5.89 -5.72 4.26
N GLY A 39 -6.97 -5.08 4.68
CA GLY A 39 -8.09 -5.79 5.22
C GLY A 39 -8.98 -6.35 4.12
N ARG A 40 -9.83 -7.29 4.52
CA ARG A 40 -10.84 -7.80 3.61
C ARG A 40 -11.85 -6.69 3.31
N GLU A 41 -12.47 -6.81 2.14
CA GLU A 41 -13.38 -5.75 1.69
C GLU A 41 -14.58 -5.59 2.60
N ASP A 42 -15.04 -6.68 3.20
CA ASP A 42 -16.23 -6.63 4.02
C ASP A 42 -15.96 -6.35 5.49
N ALA A 43 -14.78 -6.68 5.98
CA ALA A 43 -14.50 -6.58 7.41
C ALA A 43 -13.35 -5.66 7.77
N GLY A 44 -12.42 -5.45 6.82
CA GLY A 44 -11.24 -4.68 7.13
C GLY A 44 -10.31 -5.42 8.06
N LEU A 45 -9.34 -4.71 8.58
CA LEU A 45 -8.39 -5.28 9.53
C LEU A 45 -8.99 -5.20 10.95
N PRO A 46 -8.61 -6.14 11.82
CA PRO A 46 -9.17 -6.13 13.18
C PRO A 46 -8.83 -4.85 13.93
N GLU A 47 -9.83 -4.32 14.62
CA GLU A 47 -9.64 -3.08 15.38
C GLU A 47 -8.54 -3.17 16.44
N PRO A 48 -8.47 -4.26 17.22
CA PRO A 48 -7.40 -4.33 18.22
C PRO A 48 -6.01 -4.27 17.61
N LEU A 49 -5.85 -4.85 16.42
CA LEU A 49 -4.58 -4.79 15.72
C LEU A 49 -4.23 -3.36 15.36
N LEU A 50 -5.20 -2.62 14.83
CA LEU A 50 -4.98 -1.24 14.44
C LEU A 50 -4.69 -0.37 15.66
N ALA A 51 -5.40 -0.60 16.74
CA ALA A 51 -5.21 0.19 17.94
C ALA A 51 -3.83 -0.01 18.54
N ALA A 52 -3.24 -1.17 18.33
CA ALA A 52 -1.91 -1.46 18.84
C ALA A 52 -0.81 -0.77 18.02
N HIS A 53 -1.12 -0.32 16.81
CA HIS A 53 -0.12 0.27 15.92
C HIS A 53 -0.65 1.53 15.25
N PRO A 54 -1.05 2.54 16.03
CA PRO A 54 -1.69 3.70 15.42
C PRO A 54 -0.82 4.48 14.46
N ASP A 55 0.48 4.50 14.70
CA ASP A 55 1.38 5.27 13.83
C ASP A 55 1.63 4.59 12.50
N GLN A 56 1.27 3.33 12.39
CA GLN A 56 1.50 2.58 11.17
C GLN A 56 0.20 2.28 10.43
N CYS A 57 -0.90 2.88 10.89
CA CYS A 57 -2.17 2.76 10.20
C CYS A 57 -2.25 3.89 9.18
N LEU A 58 -2.36 3.50 7.91
CA LEU A 58 -2.28 4.43 6.81
C LEU A 58 -3.58 4.42 6.04
N ARG A 59 -3.90 5.55 5.45
CA ARG A 59 -5.11 5.70 4.68
C ARG A 59 -4.79 6.22 3.29
N ILE A 60 -5.42 5.61 2.28
CA ILE A 60 -5.41 6.15 0.93
C ILE A 60 -6.50 7.23 0.91
N PRO A 61 -6.15 8.49 0.64
CA PRO A 61 -7.14 9.55 0.69
C PRO A 61 -8.28 9.34 -0.29
N MET A 62 -9.49 9.64 0.15
CA MET A 62 -10.70 9.49 -0.64
C MET A 62 -11.56 10.71 -0.43
N ARG A 63 -12.48 10.94 -1.36
CA ARG A 63 -13.46 12.00 -1.19
C ARG A 63 -14.35 11.65 -0.01
N ARG A 64 -14.84 12.71 0.64
CA ARG A 64 -15.77 12.51 1.74
C ARG A 64 -16.99 11.75 1.24
N GLY A 65 -17.40 10.75 2.00
CA GLY A 65 -18.56 9.97 1.65
C GLY A 65 -18.31 8.81 0.74
N GLU A 66 -17.12 8.74 0.16
CA GLU A 66 -16.78 7.61 -0.69
C GLU A 66 -16.40 6.41 0.16
N ARG A 67 -16.67 5.26 -0.38
CA ARG A 67 -16.25 4.04 0.27
C ARG A 67 -14.80 3.75 -0.04
N CYS A 68 -14.32 2.66 0.50
CA CYS A 68 -12.97 2.22 0.21
C CYS A 68 -12.84 1.79 -1.24
N LEU A 69 -11.65 1.91 -1.78
CA LEU A 69 -11.33 1.28 -3.05
C LEU A 69 -11.46 -0.23 -2.88
N ASN A 70 -11.72 -0.93 -3.99
CA ASN A 70 -11.72 -2.36 -3.85
C ASN A 70 -10.29 -2.84 -3.52
N LEU A 71 -10.20 -4.07 -3.01
CA LEU A 71 -8.96 -4.55 -2.44
C LEU A 71 -7.83 -4.55 -3.45
N SER A 72 -8.09 -5.03 -4.65
CA SER A 72 -7.04 -5.09 -5.67
C SER A 72 -6.48 -3.72 -5.99
N ASN A 73 -7.36 -2.73 -6.10
CA ASN A 73 -6.92 -1.37 -6.40
C ASN A 73 -6.12 -0.81 -5.24
N SER A 74 -6.55 -1.08 -4.02
CA SER A 74 -5.84 -0.59 -2.84
C SER A 74 -4.43 -1.17 -2.78
N VAL A 75 -4.29 -2.45 -3.08
CA VAL A 75 -2.98 -3.08 -3.07
C VAL A 75 -2.09 -2.42 -4.11
N ALA A 76 -2.62 -2.21 -5.32
CA ALA A 76 -1.83 -1.59 -6.38
C ALA A 76 -1.38 -0.18 -5.98
N VAL A 77 -2.28 0.61 -5.42
CA VAL A 77 -1.94 1.95 -5.00
C VAL A 77 -0.86 1.92 -3.92
N GLY A 78 -1.01 1.05 -2.94
CA GLY A 78 -0.03 0.97 -1.86
C GLY A 78 1.33 0.52 -2.35
N VAL A 79 1.36 -0.50 -3.18
CA VAL A 79 2.63 -1.02 -3.71
C VAL A 79 3.34 0.05 -4.52
N TYR A 80 2.60 0.77 -5.37
CA TYR A 80 3.25 1.77 -6.20
C TYR A 80 3.71 2.98 -5.41
N GLU A 81 3.08 3.27 -4.29
CA GLU A 81 3.63 4.33 -3.45
C GLU A 81 4.97 3.92 -2.85
N VAL A 82 5.09 2.66 -2.43
CA VAL A 82 6.37 2.16 -1.94
C VAL A 82 7.41 2.24 -3.03
N LEU A 83 7.07 1.78 -4.24
CA LEU A 83 8.01 1.80 -5.35
C LEU A 83 8.39 3.22 -5.73
N ARG A 84 7.43 4.15 -5.65
CA ARG A 84 7.75 5.54 -5.96
C ARG A 84 8.79 6.09 -4.98
N GLN A 85 8.64 5.77 -3.71
CA GLN A 85 9.61 6.26 -2.72
C GLN A 85 10.98 5.64 -2.92
N TRP A 86 11.02 4.46 -3.49
CA TRP A 86 12.28 3.82 -3.84
C TRP A 86 12.77 4.23 -5.22
N ASP A 87 12.15 5.26 -5.81
CA ASP A 87 12.49 5.78 -7.13
C ASP A 87 12.41 4.70 -8.21
N PHE A 88 11.47 3.77 -8.02
CA PHE A 88 11.22 2.68 -8.97
C PHE A 88 12.47 1.88 -9.30
N ALA A 89 13.34 1.73 -8.31
CA ALA A 89 14.61 1.03 -8.50
C ALA A 89 14.35 -0.38 -9.01
N GLY A 90 15.11 -0.77 -10.01
CA GLY A 90 14.98 -2.10 -10.60
C GLY A 90 13.83 -2.26 -11.57
N LEU A 91 13.09 -1.19 -11.84
CA LEU A 91 11.98 -1.25 -12.77
C LEU A 91 12.28 -0.40 -13.99
N GLU A 92 11.65 -0.77 -15.09
CA GLU A 92 11.77 0.03 -16.30
C GLU A 92 10.81 1.21 -16.21
N SER A 93 11.33 2.40 -16.42
CA SER A 93 10.55 3.62 -16.28
C SER A 93 10.17 4.24 -17.62
N THR A 94 10.75 3.77 -18.69
CA THR A 94 10.45 4.31 -20.01
C THR A 94 10.26 3.16 -20.97
N GLY A 95 9.53 3.43 -22.02
CA GLY A 95 9.29 2.45 -23.04
C GLY A 95 9.47 3.08 -24.40
N GLN A 96 9.29 2.28 -25.42
CA GLN A 96 9.36 2.76 -26.79
C GLN A 96 8.11 2.35 -27.53
N LEU A 97 7.59 3.27 -28.30
CA LEU A 97 6.47 2.98 -29.18
C LEU A 97 7.01 2.31 -30.43
N THR A 98 6.62 1.07 -30.64
CA THR A 98 7.10 0.36 -31.81
C THR A 98 6.34 0.77 -33.05
N ALA A 99 5.03 0.70 -33.00
CA ALA A 99 4.22 1.03 -34.16
C ALA A 99 4.08 2.52 -34.36
N CYS A 100 4.03 3.28 -33.28
CA CYS A 100 3.75 4.72 -33.33
C CYS A 100 4.99 5.59 -33.29
N THR A 101 6.15 4.98 -33.20
CA THR A 101 7.39 5.74 -33.11
C THR A 101 7.55 6.66 -34.30
N ARG A 102 7.22 6.15 -35.48
CA ARG A 102 7.34 6.96 -36.68
C ARG A 102 6.29 8.04 -36.73
N ALA A 103 5.09 7.71 -36.27
CA ALA A 103 4.01 8.70 -36.31
C ALA A 103 4.27 9.83 -35.36
N ALA A 104 5.05 9.61 -34.33
CA ALA A 104 5.32 10.63 -33.33
C ALA A 104 6.25 11.71 -33.89
N ARG A 105 6.84 11.45 -35.01
CA ARG A 105 7.72 12.46 -35.59
C ARG A 105 7.07 13.39 -36.51
#